data_5ebac9ccb321cccaa3fe08165335ee52
#
_entry.id   5ebac9ccb321cccaa3fe08165335ee52
#
_cell.length_a   1.000
_cell.length_b   1.000
_cell.length_c   1.000
_cell.angle_alpha   90.00
_cell.angle_beta   90.00
_cell.angle_gamma   90.00
#
_symmetry.space_group_name_H-M   'P 1'
#
loop_
_entity.id
_entity.type
_entity.pdbx_description
1 polymer ?
#
loop_
_entity_poly.entity_id
_entity_poly.type
_entity_poly.pdbx_seq_one_letter_code
_entity_poly.pdbx_strand_id
1 'polypeptide(L)'
;MKNPCQDSIMVKAFKSPRMKQKDILSRESVDEIIYRSKKIRDRLMLELQARCGMRIGEVLNLRGNDITDRKLMIRQPKSGKDIEVAFMTESIAKRLSEYVCNCENSPESRIFPICYSSALSMVRKLGEKVGIKIRPHDLRRYSATHASRNGIPLEVVSKVLLRHQDIKTTQMYLGKVTDTEAIRWMDVLHGN
;
A
#
# COMPACT_ATOMS: atom_id res chain seq x y z
N MET A 1 -38.17 -46.12 21.52
CA MET A 1 -38.05 -45.33 20.27
C MET A 1 -36.82 -44.49 20.37
N LYS A 2 -35.75 -44.84 19.67
CA LYS A 2 -34.48 -44.08 19.63
C LYS A 2 -34.57 -43.03 18.54
N ASN A 3 -34.19 -41.79 18.90
CA ASN A 3 -34.23 -40.62 18.05
C ASN A 3 -33.11 -40.70 16.97
N PRO A 4 -33.41 -40.67 15.65
CA PRO A 4 -32.42 -40.94 14.62
C PRO A 4 -31.63 -39.70 14.13
N CYS A 5 -31.45 -38.67 14.96
CA CYS A 5 -30.75 -37.47 14.63
C CYS A 5 -29.47 -37.24 15.45
N GLN A 6 -28.67 -38.28 15.62
CA GLN A 6 -27.30 -38.14 16.18
C GLN A 6 -26.25 -38.73 15.22
N ASP A 7 -26.40 -38.50 13.93
CA ASP A 7 -25.28 -38.62 13.04
C ASP A 7 -24.43 -37.36 13.13
N SER A 8 -23.30 -37.50 13.80
CA SER A 8 -22.27 -36.51 13.93
C SER A 8 -21.74 -36.15 12.52
N ILE A 9 -22.32 -35.14 11.91
CA ILE A 9 -21.67 -34.43 10.81
C ILE A 9 -20.41 -33.84 11.43
N MET A 10 -19.29 -34.50 11.17
CA MET A 10 -17.97 -33.93 11.39
C MET A 10 -17.90 -32.67 10.55
N VAL A 11 -18.25 -31.53 11.12
CA VAL A 11 -17.87 -30.23 10.63
C VAL A 11 -16.35 -30.21 10.76
N LYS A 12 -15.65 -30.60 9.68
CA LYS A 12 -14.24 -30.30 9.53
C LYS A 12 -14.16 -28.78 9.64
N ALA A 13 -13.80 -28.30 10.84
CA ALA A 13 -13.50 -26.91 11.05
C ALA A 13 -12.43 -26.56 10.00
N PHE A 14 -12.84 -25.83 8.98
CA PHE A 14 -11.94 -25.19 8.06
C PHE A 14 -11.05 -24.29 8.91
N LYS A 15 -9.89 -24.80 9.32
CA LYS A 15 -8.83 -23.97 9.86
C LYS A 15 -8.41 -23.08 8.70
N SER A 16 -9.07 -21.91 8.58
CA SER A 16 -8.53 -20.83 7.78
C SER A 16 -7.07 -20.69 8.19
N PRO A 17 -6.12 -20.70 7.25
CA PRO A 17 -4.72 -20.55 7.60
C PRO A 17 -4.64 -19.27 8.43
N ARG A 18 -4.23 -19.38 9.70
CA ARG A 18 -3.95 -18.24 10.56
C ARG A 18 -2.84 -17.48 9.86
N MET A 19 -3.19 -16.50 9.03
CA MET A 19 -2.21 -15.56 8.54
C MET A 19 -1.59 -14.94 9.78
N LYS A 20 -0.31 -15.26 10.03
CA LYS A 20 0.47 -14.57 11.06
C LYS A 20 0.31 -13.09 10.73
N GLN A 21 -0.30 -12.34 11.64
CA GLN A 21 -0.45 -10.91 11.52
C GLN A 21 0.98 -10.38 11.46
N LYS A 22 1.45 -10.07 10.26
CA LYS A 22 2.76 -9.42 10.09
C LYS A 22 2.67 -8.09 10.80
N ASP A 23 3.68 -7.77 11.60
CA ASP A 23 3.78 -6.49 12.27
C ASP A 23 3.55 -5.39 11.26
N ILE A 24 2.57 -4.53 11.57
CA ILE A 24 2.22 -3.39 10.73
C ILE A 24 3.33 -2.36 10.92
N LEU A 25 3.90 -1.89 9.83
CA LEU A 25 4.92 -0.84 9.89
C LEU A 25 4.34 0.39 10.59
N SER A 26 5.11 0.96 11.53
CA SER A 26 4.77 2.24 12.14
C SER A 26 5.07 3.39 11.18
N ARG A 27 4.46 4.55 11.43
CA ARG A 27 4.73 5.78 10.67
C ARG A 27 6.20 6.18 10.77
N GLU A 28 6.74 6.14 11.96
CA GLU A 28 8.13 6.50 12.28
C GLU A 28 9.10 5.61 11.52
N SER A 29 8.84 4.30 11.47
CA SER A 29 9.65 3.35 10.71
C SER A 29 9.65 3.64 9.22
N VAL A 30 8.50 3.96 8.65
CA VAL A 30 8.37 4.28 7.21
C VAL A 30 9.05 5.61 6.91
N ASP A 31 8.85 6.63 7.75
CA ASP A 31 9.47 7.94 7.57
C ASP A 31 11.00 7.83 7.69
N GLU A 32 11.52 7.02 8.61
CA GLU A 32 12.96 6.76 8.75
C GLU A 32 13.53 6.03 7.53
N ILE A 33 12.84 5.03 6.98
CA ILE A 33 13.27 4.34 5.75
C ILE A 33 13.36 5.32 4.57
N ILE A 34 12.35 6.19 4.42
CA ILE A 34 12.32 7.22 3.38
C ILE A 34 13.44 8.23 3.59
N TYR A 35 13.67 8.68 4.83
CA TYR A 35 14.72 9.63 5.18
C TYR A 35 16.12 9.08 4.89
N ARG A 36 16.40 7.82 5.24
CA ARG A 36 17.69 7.17 5.00
C ARG A 36 17.97 6.85 3.53
N SER A 37 17.00 7.02 2.66
CA SER A 37 17.21 6.89 1.22
C SER A 37 17.99 8.09 0.69
N LYS A 38 19.26 7.88 0.34
CA LYS A 38 20.14 8.95 -0.18
C LYS A 38 19.80 9.35 -1.63
N LYS A 39 19.27 8.42 -2.43
CA LYS A 39 18.93 8.67 -3.84
C LYS A 39 17.51 9.17 -3.95
N ILE A 40 17.31 10.31 -4.62
CA ILE A 40 15.98 10.90 -4.90
C ILE A 40 15.06 9.88 -5.56
N ARG A 41 15.57 9.14 -6.54
CA ARG A 41 14.84 8.05 -7.20
C ARG A 41 14.24 7.06 -6.19
N ASP A 42 15.08 6.52 -5.31
CA ASP A 42 14.70 5.49 -4.37
C ASP A 42 13.68 6.04 -3.35
N ARG A 43 13.88 7.30 -2.91
CA ARG A 43 12.94 8.01 -2.02
C ARG A 43 11.57 8.16 -2.66
N LEU A 44 11.49 8.64 -3.90
CA LEU A 44 10.23 8.79 -4.63
C LEU A 44 9.52 7.45 -4.81
N MET A 45 10.24 6.39 -5.15
CA MET A 45 9.67 5.05 -5.27
C MET A 45 9.05 4.55 -3.95
N LEU A 46 9.70 4.81 -2.80
CA LEU A 46 9.17 4.47 -1.47
C LEU A 46 7.92 5.28 -1.14
N GLU A 47 7.94 6.59 -1.42
CA GLU A 47 6.80 7.49 -1.16
C GLU A 47 5.58 7.13 -2.01
N LEU A 48 5.77 6.82 -3.29
CA LEU A 48 4.67 6.37 -4.16
C LEU A 48 4.02 5.08 -3.65
N GLN A 49 4.79 4.17 -3.06
CA GLN A 49 4.24 2.96 -2.45
C GLN A 49 3.58 3.24 -1.10
N ALA A 50 4.27 3.95 -0.20
CA ALA A 50 3.85 4.12 1.18
C ALA A 50 2.77 5.20 1.36
N ARG A 51 2.75 6.23 0.52
CA ARG A 51 1.83 7.38 0.66
C ARG A 51 0.75 7.41 -0.41
N CYS A 52 1.04 6.92 -1.63
CA CYS A 52 0.07 6.87 -2.72
C CYS A 52 -0.51 5.46 -2.93
N GLY A 53 -0.10 4.48 -2.12
CA GLY A 53 -0.63 3.12 -2.15
C GLY A 53 -0.34 2.37 -3.45
N MET A 54 0.68 2.74 -4.23
CA MET A 54 0.99 2.11 -5.51
C MET A 54 1.65 0.73 -5.34
N ARG A 55 1.38 -0.17 -6.27
CA ARG A 55 2.15 -1.42 -6.38
C ARG A 55 3.53 -1.11 -6.98
N ILE A 56 4.57 -1.85 -6.55
CA ILE A 56 5.93 -1.64 -7.09
C ILE A 56 5.98 -1.77 -8.61
N GLY A 57 5.24 -2.71 -9.19
CA GLY A 57 5.16 -2.86 -10.64
C GLY A 57 4.52 -1.65 -11.34
N GLU A 58 3.53 -1.02 -10.71
CA GLU A 58 2.93 0.23 -11.22
C GLU A 58 3.96 1.36 -11.18
N VAL A 59 4.69 1.50 -10.07
CA VAL A 59 5.77 2.51 -9.94
C VAL A 59 6.85 2.33 -10.99
N LEU A 60 7.30 1.09 -11.23
CA LEU A 60 8.35 0.79 -12.21
C LEU A 60 7.92 1.01 -13.66
N ASN A 61 6.62 0.97 -13.94
CA ASN A 61 6.06 1.18 -15.27
C ASN A 61 5.64 2.63 -15.55
N LEU A 62 5.71 3.53 -14.56
CA LEU A 62 5.39 4.94 -14.76
C LEU A 62 6.31 5.59 -15.80
N ARG A 63 5.70 6.41 -16.65
CA ARG A 63 6.36 7.24 -17.66
C ARG A 63 6.09 8.72 -17.39
N GLY A 64 6.89 9.62 -17.98
CA GLY A 64 6.67 11.05 -17.83
C GLY A 64 5.27 11.49 -18.23
N ASN A 65 4.75 10.96 -19.33
CA ASN A 65 3.41 11.24 -19.84
C ASN A 65 2.24 10.73 -18.94
N ASP A 66 2.55 9.94 -17.93
CA ASP A 66 1.51 9.45 -17.00
C ASP A 66 1.23 10.42 -15.86
N ILE A 67 2.01 11.51 -15.76
CA ILE A 67 1.87 12.53 -14.71
C ILE A 67 1.00 13.68 -15.22
N THR A 68 -0.09 13.98 -14.51
CA THR A 68 -0.93 15.15 -14.75
C THR A 68 -1.28 15.77 -13.41
N ASP A 69 -0.67 16.89 -13.08
CA ASP A 69 -0.83 17.56 -11.79
C ASP A 69 -0.58 16.58 -10.62
N ARG A 70 -1.58 16.28 -9.82
CA ARG A 70 -1.51 15.37 -8.67
C ARG A 70 -2.03 13.96 -8.99
N LYS A 71 -2.14 13.61 -10.25
CA LYS A 71 -2.68 12.32 -10.74
C LYS A 71 -1.60 11.55 -11.49
N LEU A 72 -1.61 10.23 -11.31
CA LEU A 72 -0.77 9.28 -12.02
C LEU A 72 -1.64 8.30 -12.78
N MET A 73 -1.51 8.26 -14.09
CA MET A 73 -2.17 7.27 -14.93
C MET A 73 -1.45 5.93 -14.82
N ILE A 74 -2.18 4.89 -14.46
CA ILE A 74 -1.67 3.52 -14.38
C ILE A 74 -2.21 2.76 -15.56
N ARG A 75 -1.34 2.50 -16.53
CA ARG A 75 -1.65 1.73 -17.73
C ARG A 75 -1.63 0.25 -17.43
N GLN A 76 -2.54 -0.51 -18.01
CA GLN A 76 -2.64 -1.97 -17.87
C GLN A 76 -2.61 -2.43 -16.39
N PRO A 77 -3.52 -1.92 -15.54
CA PRO A 77 -3.58 -2.33 -14.16
C PRO A 77 -3.98 -3.82 -14.07
N LYS A 78 -3.54 -4.48 -12.99
CA LYS A 78 -3.92 -5.90 -12.74
C LYS A 78 -5.42 -6.14 -12.57
N SER A 79 -6.21 -5.07 -12.46
CA SER A 79 -7.67 -5.12 -12.35
C SER A 79 -8.37 -5.47 -13.66
N GLY A 80 -7.65 -5.53 -14.78
CA GLY A 80 -8.26 -5.75 -16.10
C GLY A 80 -8.97 -4.53 -16.69
N LYS A 81 -8.89 -3.36 -16.04
CA LYS A 81 -9.32 -2.07 -16.61
C LYS A 81 -8.26 -1.54 -17.56
N ASP A 82 -8.65 -0.69 -18.50
CA ASP A 82 -7.68 -0.08 -19.40
C ASP A 82 -6.77 0.90 -18.69
N ILE A 83 -7.31 1.70 -17.78
CA ILE A 83 -6.60 2.73 -17.03
C ILE A 83 -7.13 2.82 -15.59
N GLU A 84 -6.24 3.01 -14.65
CA GLU A 84 -6.53 3.43 -13.27
C GLU A 84 -5.79 4.72 -12.94
N VAL A 85 -6.27 5.45 -11.93
CA VAL A 85 -5.63 6.69 -11.48
C VAL A 85 -5.19 6.53 -10.02
N ALA A 86 -3.94 6.88 -9.73
CA ALA A 86 -3.45 7.10 -8.38
C ALA A 86 -3.30 8.60 -8.10
N PHE A 87 -3.40 8.97 -6.83
CA PHE A 87 -3.33 10.36 -6.39
C PHE A 87 -2.09 10.61 -5.54
N MET A 88 -1.51 11.79 -5.67
CA MET A 88 -0.33 12.23 -4.93
C MET A 88 -0.66 13.44 -4.04
N THR A 89 0.14 13.61 -2.99
CA THR A 89 0.20 14.90 -2.30
C THR A 89 0.93 15.92 -3.17
N GLU A 90 0.67 17.19 -2.95
CA GLU A 90 1.32 18.28 -3.70
C GLU A 90 2.86 18.19 -3.62
N SER A 91 3.40 17.92 -2.43
CA SER A 91 4.84 17.80 -2.23
C SER A 91 5.47 16.63 -2.99
N ILE A 92 4.77 15.51 -3.14
CA ILE A 92 5.26 14.36 -3.94
C ILE A 92 5.18 14.71 -5.41
N ALA A 93 4.08 15.30 -5.87
CA ALA A 93 3.88 15.70 -7.26
C ALA A 93 4.98 16.68 -7.71
N LYS A 94 5.26 17.72 -6.91
CA LYS A 94 6.33 18.68 -7.19
C LYS A 94 7.69 17.99 -7.34
N ARG A 95 8.09 17.19 -6.35
CA ARG A 95 9.40 16.49 -6.40
C ARG A 95 9.51 15.47 -7.52
N LEU A 96 8.40 14.79 -7.86
CA LEU A 96 8.37 13.85 -8.97
C LEU A 96 8.53 14.57 -10.31
N SER A 97 7.83 15.71 -10.50
CA SER A 97 7.94 16.52 -11.70
C SER A 97 9.34 17.10 -11.85
N GLU A 98 9.92 17.64 -10.78
CA GLU A 98 11.33 18.12 -10.78
C GLU A 98 12.31 16.98 -11.13
N TYR A 99 12.10 15.78 -10.57
CA TYR A 99 12.93 14.63 -10.89
C TYR A 99 12.85 14.23 -12.37
N VAL A 100 11.65 14.21 -12.94
CA VAL A 100 11.42 13.88 -14.36
C VAL A 100 12.07 14.94 -15.27
N CYS A 101 11.89 16.22 -14.97
CA CYS A 101 12.52 17.32 -15.73
C CYS A 101 14.06 17.23 -15.74
N ASN A 102 14.65 16.84 -14.61
CA ASN A 102 16.12 16.74 -14.48
C ASN A 102 16.70 15.47 -15.12
N CYS A 103 15.86 14.49 -15.50
CA CYS A 103 16.36 13.24 -16.08
C CYS A 103 16.63 13.31 -17.59
N GLU A 104 16.29 14.42 -18.29
CA GLU A 104 16.45 14.59 -19.75
C GLU A 104 15.93 13.42 -20.60
N ASN A 105 15.09 12.56 -20.02
CA ASN A 105 14.54 11.38 -20.68
C ASN A 105 13.32 11.77 -21.51
N SER A 106 13.10 11.05 -22.62
CA SER A 106 11.85 11.17 -23.36
C SER A 106 10.64 10.96 -22.44
N PRO A 107 9.57 11.76 -22.58
CA PRO A 107 8.32 11.59 -21.81
C PRO A 107 7.72 10.18 -21.89
N GLU A 108 8.03 9.45 -22.95
CA GLU A 108 7.63 8.05 -23.16
C GLU A 108 8.50 7.05 -22.36
N SER A 109 9.66 7.49 -21.87
CA SER A 109 10.59 6.64 -21.12
C SER A 109 10.09 6.39 -19.71
N ARG A 110 10.50 5.25 -19.10
CA ARG A 110 10.23 4.96 -17.71
C ARG A 110 10.93 5.97 -16.81
N ILE A 111 10.19 6.50 -15.83
CA ILE A 111 10.73 7.41 -14.80
C ILE A 111 11.80 6.69 -13.95
N PHE A 112 11.56 5.41 -13.66
CA PHE A 112 12.43 4.58 -12.82
C PHE A 112 12.96 3.38 -13.61
N PRO A 113 14.06 3.55 -14.41
CA PRO A 113 14.56 2.51 -15.30
C PRO A 113 15.38 1.44 -14.56
N ILE A 114 14.78 0.79 -13.57
CA ILE A 114 15.34 -0.36 -12.84
C ILE A 114 14.42 -1.57 -12.94
N CYS A 115 15.00 -2.76 -12.79
CA CYS A 115 14.21 -3.99 -12.78
C CYS A 115 13.58 -4.26 -11.41
N TYR A 116 12.59 -5.14 -11.39
CA TYR A 116 11.86 -5.51 -10.18
C TYR A 116 12.77 -6.06 -9.08
N SER A 117 13.74 -6.92 -9.43
CA SER A 117 14.69 -7.49 -8.47
C SER A 117 15.57 -6.43 -7.81
N SER A 118 16.01 -5.42 -8.57
CA SER A 118 16.77 -4.29 -8.05
C SER A 118 15.92 -3.43 -7.09
N ALA A 119 14.67 -3.17 -7.43
CA ALA A 119 13.74 -2.45 -6.58
C ALA A 119 13.46 -3.22 -5.27
N LEU A 120 13.24 -4.53 -5.36
CA LEU A 120 13.07 -5.41 -4.19
C LEU A 120 14.31 -5.39 -3.29
N SER A 121 15.51 -5.50 -3.87
CA SER A 121 16.78 -5.45 -3.14
C SER A 121 16.96 -4.08 -2.47
N MET A 122 16.63 -2.99 -3.15
CA MET A 122 16.70 -1.63 -2.60
C MET A 122 15.80 -1.48 -1.38
N VAL A 123 14.54 -1.86 -1.47
CA VAL A 123 13.57 -1.80 -0.35
C VAL A 123 14.07 -2.62 0.83
N ARG A 124 14.53 -3.85 0.59
CA ARG A 124 15.05 -4.72 1.64
C ARG A 124 16.27 -4.12 2.35
N LYS A 125 17.27 -3.63 1.59
CA LYS A 125 18.48 -3.01 2.14
C LYS A 125 18.18 -1.76 2.96
N LEU A 126 17.19 -0.97 2.57
CA LEU A 126 16.78 0.22 3.32
C LEU A 126 16.04 -0.18 4.61
N GLY A 127 15.22 -1.22 4.59
CA GLY A 127 14.63 -1.78 5.80
C GLY A 127 15.68 -2.31 6.78
N GLU A 128 16.67 -3.07 6.28
CA GLU A 128 17.78 -3.59 7.09
C GLU A 128 18.55 -2.48 7.82
N LYS A 129 18.71 -1.29 7.20
CA LYS A 129 19.38 -0.13 7.83
C LYS A 129 18.63 0.42 9.05
N VAL A 130 17.35 0.16 9.16
CA VAL A 130 16.50 0.56 10.30
C VAL A 130 16.10 -0.65 11.15
N GLY A 131 16.75 -1.80 10.95
CA GLY A 131 16.50 -3.01 11.71
C GLY A 131 15.19 -3.73 11.37
N ILE A 132 14.58 -3.43 10.21
CA ILE A 132 13.26 -3.97 9.85
C ILE A 132 13.34 -4.79 8.55
N LYS A 133 12.74 -5.96 8.56
CA LYS A 133 12.61 -6.81 7.37
C LYS A 133 11.35 -6.43 6.60
N ILE A 134 11.50 -5.70 5.49
CA ILE A 134 10.38 -5.20 4.68
C ILE A 134 10.45 -5.65 3.22
N ARG A 135 9.30 -5.62 2.57
CA ARG A 135 9.11 -5.83 1.13
C ARG A 135 8.26 -4.69 0.55
N PRO A 136 8.27 -4.45 -0.77
CA PRO A 136 7.44 -3.42 -1.39
C PRO A 136 5.95 -3.52 -1.02
N HIS A 137 5.42 -4.74 -0.89
CA HIS A 137 4.02 -4.94 -0.52
C HIS A 137 3.69 -4.48 0.92
N ASP A 138 4.66 -4.51 1.81
CA ASP A 138 4.47 -4.06 3.21
C ASP A 138 4.31 -2.53 3.26
N LEU A 139 4.97 -1.77 2.36
CA LEU A 139 4.78 -0.32 2.21
C LEU A 139 3.35 0.02 1.74
N ARG A 140 2.85 -0.69 0.74
CA ARG A 140 1.47 -0.51 0.26
C ARG A 140 0.46 -0.92 1.34
N ARG A 141 0.72 -1.98 2.10
CA ARG A 141 -0.10 -2.39 3.24
C ARG A 141 -0.11 -1.32 4.33
N TYR A 142 1.06 -0.72 4.63
CA TYR A 142 1.17 0.42 5.51
C TYR A 142 0.26 1.58 5.05
N SER A 143 0.30 1.95 3.77
CA SER A 143 -0.57 3.00 3.22
C SER A 143 -2.05 2.76 3.56
N ALA A 144 -2.55 1.54 3.35
CA ALA A 144 -3.93 1.17 3.66
C ALA A 144 -4.25 1.26 5.14
N THR A 145 -3.38 0.68 5.98
CA THR A 145 -3.58 0.62 7.43
C THR A 145 -3.50 2.01 8.05
N HIS A 146 -2.53 2.82 7.59
CA HIS A 146 -2.37 4.19 8.05
C HIS A 146 -3.59 5.05 7.68
N ALA A 147 -4.09 4.94 6.44
CA ALA A 147 -5.30 5.66 6.00
C ALA A 147 -6.53 5.28 6.83
N SER A 148 -6.77 3.98 7.02
CA SER A 148 -7.89 3.49 7.82
C SER A 148 -7.81 3.95 9.29
N ARG A 149 -6.64 3.89 9.90
CA ARG A 149 -6.42 4.33 11.30
C ARG A 149 -6.58 5.84 11.49
N ASN A 150 -6.45 6.62 10.43
CA ASN A 150 -6.72 8.05 10.42
C ASN A 150 -8.16 8.39 10.00
N GLY A 151 -9.07 7.43 10.01
CA GLY A 151 -10.48 7.67 9.81
C GLY A 151 -10.94 7.72 8.36
N ILE A 152 -10.08 7.38 7.40
CA ILE A 152 -10.52 7.32 6.01
C ILE A 152 -11.46 6.12 5.81
N PRO A 153 -12.67 6.32 5.26
CA PRO A 153 -13.62 5.24 5.04
C PRO A 153 -13.01 4.09 4.25
N LEU A 154 -13.32 2.86 4.66
CA LEU A 154 -12.78 1.64 4.05
C LEU A 154 -12.99 1.59 2.53
N GLU A 155 -14.13 2.09 2.07
CA GLU A 155 -14.44 2.15 0.65
C GLU A 155 -13.47 3.06 -0.11
N VAL A 156 -13.14 4.23 0.44
CA VAL A 156 -12.16 5.16 -0.12
C VAL A 156 -10.77 4.53 -0.13
N VAL A 157 -10.36 3.89 0.99
CA VAL A 157 -9.09 3.15 1.05
C VAL A 157 -9.05 2.06 -0.02
N SER A 158 -10.14 1.31 -0.18
CA SER A 158 -10.21 0.20 -1.13
C SER A 158 -10.23 0.68 -2.58
N LYS A 159 -11.15 1.58 -2.92
CA LYS A 159 -11.43 1.94 -4.32
C LYS A 159 -10.53 3.04 -4.85
N VAL A 160 -10.15 3.99 -4.01
CA VAL A 160 -9.34 5.16 -4.42
C VAL A 160 -7.85 4.93 -4.16
N LEU A 161 -7.48 4.62 -2.91
CA LEU A 161 -6.07 4.50 -2.55
C LEU A 161 -5.45 3.21 -3.11
N LEU A 162 -6.09 2.06 -2.89
CA LEU A 162 -5.57 0.75 -3.30
C LEU A 162 -6.07 0.28 -4.66
N ARG A 163 -7.17 0.82 -5.15
CA ARG A 163 -7.76 0.41 -6.43
C ARG A 163 -8.02 -1.10 -6.50
N HIS A 164 -8.60 -1.65 -5.40
CA HIS A 164 -9.02 -3.04 -5.34
C HIS A 164 -10.39 -3.21 -5.97
N GLN A 165 -10.58 -4.28 -6.73
CA GLN A 165 -11.90 -4.65 -7.27
C GLN A 165 -12.84 -5.08 -6.14
N ASP A 166 -12.34 -5.93 -5.23
CA ASP A 166 -13.08 -6.43 -4.08
C ASP A 166 -12.57 -5.79 -2.78
N ILE A 167 -13.50 -5.25 -2.00
CA ILE A 167 -13.24 -4.64 -0.70
C ILE A 167 -12.70 -5.65 0.33
N LYS A 168 -13.03 -6.93 0.19
CA LYS A 168 -12.50 -8.02 1.02
C LYS A 168 -10.98 -8.08 0.99
N THR A 169 -10.38 -7.77 -0.18
CA THR A 169 -8.92 -7.70 -0.31
C THR A 169 -8.31 -6.61 0.58
N THR A 170 -9.01 -5.48 0.73
CA THR A 170 -8.58 -4.40 1.62
C THR A 170 -8.75 -4.78 3.09
N GLN A 171 -9.84 -5.42 3.45
CA GLN A 171 -10.09 -5.89 4.81
C GLN A 171 -8.98 -6.81 5.33
N MET A 172 -8.41 -7.66 4.46
CA MET A 172 -7.27 -8.51 4.83
C MET A 172 -6.00 -7.71 5.17
N TYR A 173 -5.85 -6.49 4.67
CA TYR A 173 -4.71 -5.64 5.00
C TYR A 173 -4.85 -4.95 6.35
N LEU A 174 -6.06 -4.60 6.74
CA LEU A 174 -6.31 -3.77 7.92
C LEU A 174 -6.12 -4.53 9.24
N GLY A 175 -6.18 -5.86 9.20
CA GLY A 175 -6.11 -6.68 10.40
C GLY A 175 -7.37 -6.56 11.27
N LYS A 176 -7.27 -7.05 12.51
CA LYS A 176 -8.34 -6.89 13.49
C LYS A 176 -8.26 -5.51 14.15
N VAL A 177 -9.40 -4.89 14.37
CA VAL A 177 -9.52 -3.71 15.23
C VAL A 177 -9.17 -4.14 16.65
N THR A 178 -8.27 -3.40 17.30
CA THR A 178 -7.92 -3.64 18.71
C THR A 178 -8.94 -2.97 19.62
N ASP A 179 -9.04 -3.43 20.87
CA ASP A 179 -9.95 -2.82 21.86
C ASP A 179 -9.61 -1.33 22.06
N THR A 180 -8.32 -0.98 22.08
CA THR A 180 -7.84 0.41 22.19
C THR A 180 -8.32 1.26 21.00
N GLU A 181 -8.27 0.71 19.79
CA GLU A 181 -8.78 1.41 18.59
C GLU A 181 -10.31 1.55 18.64
N ALA A 182 -11.01 0.52 19.12
CA ALA A 182 -12.47 0.57 19.29
C ALA A 182 -12.88 1.65 20.30
N ILE A 183 -12.23 1.69 21.47
CA ILE A 183 -12.49 2.71 22.51
C ILE A 183 -12.24 4.11 21.94
N ARG A 184 -11.09 4.34 21.27
CA ARG A 184 -10.80 5.63 20.64
C ARG A 184 -11.89 6.07 19.67
N TRP A 185 -12.44 5.15 18.88
CA TRP A 185 -13.52 5.49 17.94
C TRP A 185 -14.83 5.82 18.66
N MET A 186 -15.12 5.15 19.78
CA MET A 186 -16.27 5.50 20.60
C MET A 186 -16.13 6.91 21.19
N ASP A 187 -14.92 7.28 21.65
CA ASP A 187 -14.62 8.63 22.14
C ASP A 187 -14.78 9.67 21.03
N VAL A 188 -14.33 9.39 19.81
CA VAL A 188 -14.51 10.29 18.65
C VAL A 188 -15.99 10.46 18.26
N LEU A 189 -16.80 9.40 18.39
CA LEU A 189 -18.20 9.44 18.00
C LEU A 189 -19.10 10.06 19.06
N HIS A 190 -18.78 9.89 20.33
CA HIS A 190 -19.68 10.20 21.46
C HIS A 190 -18.98 11.00 22.57
N GLY A 191 -17.67 11.19 22.51
CA GLY A 191 -16.91 12.01 23.46
C GLY A 191 -17.23 13.48 23.25
N ASN A 192 -17.57 14.19 24.32
CA ASN A 192 -17.78 15.63 24.36
C ASN A 192 -16.44 16.38 24.34
#